data_22949368cf0027b75ec8fab18c5b9eda
#
_entry.id   22949368cf0027b75ec8fab18c5b9eda
#
_cell.length_a   1.000
_cell.length_b   1.000
_cell.length_c   1.000
_cell.angle_alpha   90.00
_cell.angle_beta   90.00
_cell.angle_gamma   90.00
#
_symmetry.space_group_name_H-M   'P 1'
#
loop_
_entity.id
_entity.type
_entity.pdbx_description
1 polymer ?
#
loop_
_entity_poly.entity_id
_entity_poly.type
_entity_poly.pdbx_seq_one_letter_code
_entity_poly.pdbx_strand_id
1 'polypeptide(L)'
;DWPAATVGWVTPAFPKGSMLIIMSVLGAVVMPHNLFLHSEVIQSHEYNKKDDASIKKVLKYELFDTLFSMIVGWAINSAMILLAAATFFKSGIQVEELQQAQSLLEPLLGSNAAIVFALALLMAGISSTITSGMAAGSIFAGIFGESYHIKDSHSQVGVLLSLGIALLLIFFIGDPFKGLIISQMILSIQLPFTVFLQVGLTSSRKVMGEYVLSLIHI
;
A
#
# COMPACT_ATOMS: atom_id res chain seq x y z
N ASP A 1 12.55 -21.60 -13.25
CA ASP A 1 12.52 -21.26 -14.70
C ASP A 1 12.50 -19.73 -14.86
N TRP A 2 13.71 -19.13 -14.92
CA TRP A 2 13.88 -17.67 -15.04
C TRP A 2 13.32 -17.10 -16.35
N PRO A 3 13.47 -17.75 -17.52
CA PRO A 3 12.82 -17.30 -18.73
C PRO A 3 11.30 -17.17 -18.62
N ALA A 4 10.62 -18.13 -18.01
CA ALA A 4 9.18 -18.05 -17.79
C ALA A 4 8.79 -16.92 -16.81
N ALA A 5 9.59 -16.68 -15.78
CA ALA A 5 9.38 -15.58 -14.84
C ALA A 5 9.51 -14.22 -15.50
N THR A 6 10.54 -14.02 -16.36
CA THR A 6 10.74 -12.76 -17.08
C THR A 6 9.62 -12.49 -18.09
N VAL A 7 9.13 -13.51 -18.78
CA VAL A 7 7.97 -13.40 -19.66
C VAL A 7 6.72 -13.00 -18.87
N GLY A 8 6.50 -13.59 -17.69
CA GLY A 8 5.37 -13.26 -16.83
C GLY A 8 5.38 -11.81 -16.32
N TRP A 9 6.55 -11.18 -16.17
CA TRP A 9 6.65 -9.76 -15.78
C TRP A 9 6.24 -8.79 -16.89
N VAL A 10 6.43 -9.18 -18.15
CA VAL A 10 6.22 -8.27 -19.31
C VAL A 10 4.93 -8.56 -20.05
N THR A 11 4.38 -9.78 -19.89
CA THR A 11 3.18 -10.21 -20.61
C THR A 11 1.99 -10.30 -19.67
N PRO A 12 1.06 -9.33 -19.70
CA PRO A 12 -0.13 -9.39 -18.86
C PRO A 12 -1.02 -10.56 -19.32
N ALA A 13 -1.47 -11.35 -18.36
CA ALA A 13 -2.38 -12.46 -18.59
C ALA A 13 -3.55 -12.40 -17.59
N PHE A 14 -4.76 -12.72 -18.09
CA PHE A 14 -5.98 -12.75 -17.29
C PHE A 14 -6.61 -14.15 -17.35
N PRO A 15 -6.11 -15.12 -16.59
CA PRO A 15 -6.70 -16.45 -16.54
C PRO A 15 -8.16 -16.38 -16.08
N LYS A 16 -8.98 -17.33 -16.52
CA LYS A 16 -10.37 -17.40 -16.10
C LYS A 16 -10.46 -17.56 -14.57
N GLY A 17 -11.25 -16.71 -13.92
CA GLY A 17 -11.44 -16.72 -12.46
C GLY A 17 -10.38 -15.98 -11.66
N SER A 18 -9.31 -15.44 -12.26
CA SER A 18 -8.25 -14.73 -11.53
C SER A 18 -8.57 -13.27 -11.19
N MET A 19 -9.66 -12.70 -11.73
CA MET A 19 -9.95 -11.26 -11.61
C MET A 19 -10.01 -10.79 -10.16
N LEU A 20 -10.68 -11.53 -9.27
CA LEU A 20 -10.79 -11.17 -7.86
C LEU A 20 -9.41 -11.11 -7.18
N ILE A 21 -8.54 -12.07 -7.47
CA ILE A 21 -7.18 -12.12 -6.93
C ILE A 21 -6.34 -10.98 -7.50
N ILE A 22 -6.42 -10.72 -8.80
CA ILE A 22 -5.71 -9.59 -9.45
C ILE A 22 -6.14 -8.26 -8.81
N MET A 23 -7.43 -8.03 -8.64
CA MET A 23 -7.95 -6.83 -7.97
C MET A 23 -7.48 -6.73 -6.53
N SER A 24 -7.49 -7.85 -5.79
CA SER A 24 -6.99 -7.89 -4.41
C SER A 24 -5.50 -7.55 -4.33
N VAL A 25 -4.68 -8.14 -5.19
CA VAL A 25 -3.23 -7.83 -5.25
C VAL A 25 -3.00 -6.37 -5.62
N LEU A 26 -3.75 -5.83 -6.60
CA LEU A 26 -3.66 -4.42 -6.98
C LEU A 26 -3.99 -3.49 -5.80
N GLY A 27 -5.08 -3.76 -5.09
CA GLY A 27 -5.46 -2.99 -3.90
C GLY A 27 -4.48 -3.10 -2.74
N ALA A 28 -3.83 -4.27 -2.58
CA ALA A 28 -2.81 -4.48 -1.58
C ALA A 28 -1.50 -3.72 -1.87
N VAL A 29 -1.12 -3.63 -3.14
CA VAL A 29 0.13 -2.95 -3.56
C VAL A 29 -0.06 -1.43 -3.62
N VAL A 30 -1.18 -0.96 -4.17
CA VAL A 30 -1.46 0.47 -4.35
C VAL A 30 -2.65 0.87 -3.47
N MET A 31 -2.36 1.23 -2.23
CA MET A 31 -3.39 1.63 -1.26
C MET A 31 -3.73 3.12 -1.43
N PRO A 32 -4.98 3.49 -1.79
CA PRO A 32 -5.37 4.88 -2.01
C PRO A 32 -5.10 5.80 -0.82
N HIS A 33 -5.35 5.32 0.39
CA HIS A 33 -5.13 6.10 1.61
C HIS A 33 -3.65 6.40 1.90
N ASN A 34 -2.72 5.56 1.44
CA ASN A 34 -1.28 5.82 1.57
C ASN A 34 -0.81 6.98 0.69
N LEU A 35 -1.47 7.24 -0.44
CA LEU A 35 -1.18 8.41 -1.27
C LEU A 35 -1.46 9.71 -0.52
N PHE A 36 -2.58 9.76 0.24
CA PHE A 36 -2.91 10.91 1.08
C PHE A 36 -1.98 11.02 2.28
N LEU A 37 -1.68 9.90 2.95
CA LEU A 37 -0.76 9.88 4.08
C LEU A 37 0.65 10.32 3.67
N HIS A 38 1.13 9.90 2.50
CA HIS A 38 2.44 10.31 1.99
C HIS A 38 2.51 11.83 1.82
N SER A 39 1.46 12.44 1.25
CA SER A 39 1.37 13.90 1.13
C SER A 39 1.41 14.61 2.48
N GLU A 40 0.75 14.06 3.49
CA GLU A 40 0.75 14.61 4.85
C GLU A 40 2.13 14.50 5.51
N VAL A 41 2.78 13.35 5.38
CA VAL A 41 4.13 13.12 5.93
C VAL A 41 5.15 14.08 5.31
N ILE A 42 5.09 14.33 3.99
CA ILE A 42 5.98 15.30 3.33
C ILE A 42 5.77 16.71 3.89
N GLN A 43 4.54 17.08 4.22
CA GLN A 43 4.25 18.39 4.81
C GLN A 43 4.87 18.60 6.20
N SER A 44 5.16 17.51 6.92
CA SER A 44 5.84 17.57 8.23
C SER A 44 7.30 17.98 8.12
N HIS A 45 7.92 17.88 6.95
CA HIS A 45 9.27 18.37 6.71
C HIS A 45 9.29 19.90 6.63
N GLU A 46 9.99 20.53 7.57
CA GLU A 46 10.18 21.97 7.57
C GLU A 46 11.19 22.37 6.48
N TYR A 47 10.69 23.03 5.42
CA TYR A 47 11.55 23.64 4.40
C TYR A 47 11.02 25.00 3.98
N ASN A 48 11.91 25.84 3.45
CA ASN A 48 11.52 27.18 3.02
C ASN A 48 10.74 27.13 1.69
N LYS A 49 9.41 27.19 1.80
CA LYS A 49 8.47 27.16 0.66
C LYS A 49 8.56 28.42 -0.24
N LYS A 50 9.28 29.44 0.17
CA LYS A 50 9.47 30.68 -0.61
C LYS A 50 10.78 30.68 -1.42
N ASP A 51 11.66 29.72 -1.17
CA ASP A 51 12.93 29.58 -1.87
C ASP A 51 12.86 28.43 -2.89
N ASP A 52 12.91 28.79 -4.17
CA ASP A 52 12.85 27.86 -5.28
C ASP A 52 13.99 26.82 -5.25
N ALA A 53 15.18 27.21 -4.80
CA ALA A 53 16.29 26.27 -4.64
C ALA A 53 16.01 25.22 -3.56
N SER A 54 15.40 25.61 -2.44
CA SER A 54 14.94 24.69 -1.40
C SER A 54 13.88 23.74 -1.91
N ILE A 55 12.88 24.23 -2.65
CA ILE A 55 11.81 23.39 -3.21
C ILE A 55 12.40 22.34 -4.17
N LYS A 56 13.24 22.76 -5.13
CA LYS A 56 13.89 21.84 -6.08
C LYS A 56 14.76 20.79 -5.39
N LYS A 57 15.44 21.18 -4.31
CA LYS A 57 16.26 20.26 -3.52
C LYS A 57 15.38 19.19 -2.84
N VAL A 58 14.28 19.61 -2.22
CA VAL A 58 13.33 18.68 -1.57
C VAL A 58 12.72 17.75 -2.60
N LEU A 59 12.21 18.26 -3.73
CA LEU A 59 11.64 17.44 -4.80
C LEU A 59 12.64 16.39 -5.31
N LYS A 60 13.91 16.75 -5.42
CA LYS A 60 14.96 15.80 -5.82
C LYS A 60 15.16 14.68 -4.79
N TYR A 61 15.17 15.01 -3.50
CA TYR A 61 15.30 14.00 -2.45
C TYR A 61 14.07 13.10 -2.39
N GLU A 62 12.87 13.66 -2.49
CA GLU A 62 11.61 12.91 -2.52
C GLU A 62 11.55 11.94 -3.72
N LEU A 63 12.04 12.39 -4.89
CA LEU A 63 12.14 11.52 -6.06
C LEU A 63 13.05 10.30 -5.79
N PHE A 64 14.24 10.54 -5.21
CA PHE A 64 15.17 9.44 -4.91
C PHE A 64 14.66 8.52 -3.82
N ASP A 65 14.07 9.06 -2.77
CA ASP A 65 13.47 8.29 -1.68
C ASP A 65 12.33 7.41 -2.20
N THR A 66 11.40 8.00 -2.94
CA THR A 66 10.26 7.29 -3.54
C THR A 66 10.74 6.21 -4.51
N LEU A 67 11.68 6.53 -5.40
CA LEU A 67 12.22 5.59 -6.38
C LEU A 67 12.91 4.40 -5.69
N PHE A 68 13.75 4.67 -4.69
CA PHE A 68 14.42 3.63 -3.92
C PHE A 68 13.41 2.73 -3.20
N SER A 69 12.47 3.32 -2.49
CA SER A 69 11.42 2.60 -1.75
C SER A 69 10.55 1.74 -2.67
N MET A 70 10.18 2.28 -3.84
CA MET A 70 9.40 1.55 -4.85
C MET A 70 10.16 0.39 -5.47
N ILE A 71 11.46 0.54 -5.76
CA ILE A 71 12.30 -0.54 -6.29
C ILE A 71 12.43 -1.65 -5.25
N VAL A 72 12.68 -1.32 -3.98
CA VAL A 72 12.76 -2.31 -2.90
C VAL A 72 11.44 -3.02 -2.71
N GLY A 73 10.32 -2.29 -2.66
CA GLY A 73 8.98 -2.86 -2.55
C GLY A 73 8.63 -3.78 -3.72
N TRP A 74 8.93 -3.35 -4.95
CA TRP A 74 8.75 -4.18 -6.15
C TRP A 74 9.58 -5.46 -6.11
N ALA A 75 10.85 -5.39 -5.69
CA ALA A 75 11.72 -6.55 -5.60
C ALA A 75 11.21 -7.57 -4.57
N ILE A 76 10.77 -7.10 -3.38
CA ILE A 76 10.20 -7.95 -2.33
C ILE A 76 8.91 -8.60 -2.80
N ASN A 77 7.97 -7.84 -3.35
CA ASN A 77 6.69 -8.35 -3.85
C ASN A 77 6.90 -9.38 -4.97
N SER A 78 7.78 -9.07 -5.92
CA SER A 78 8.12 -9.99 -7.01
C SER A 78 8.74 -11.29 -6.49
N ALA A 79 9.67 -11.21 -5.53
CA ALA A 79 10.27 -12.38 -4.91
C ALA A 79 9.23 -13.25 -4.20
N MET A 80 8.28 -12.65 -3.48
CA MET A 80 7.21 -13.39 -2.80
C MET A 80 6.28 -14.09 -3.80
N ILE A 81 5.91 -13.43 -4.89
CA ILE A 81 5.06 -14.04 -5.93
C ILE A 81 5.80 -15.20 -6.63
N LEU A 82 7.07 -15.03 -6.97
CA LEU A 82 7.89 -16.08 -7.58
C LEU A 82 8.07 -17.27 -6.65
N LEU A 83 8.29 -17.02 -5.36
CA LEU A 83 8.43 -18.06 -4.34
C LEU A 83 7.11 -18.83 -4.18
N ALA A 84 5.97 -18.13 -4.10
CA ALA A 84 4.65 -18.74 -4.06
C ALA A 84 4.35 -19.59 -5.30
N ALA A 85 4.69 -19.09 -6.49
CA ALA A 85 4.54 -19.84 -7.73
C ALA A 85 5.41 -21.09 -7.78
N ALA A 86 6.64 -21.01 -7.31
CA ALA A 86 7.56 -22.15 -7.27
C ALA A 86 7.17 -23.22 -6.25
N THR A 87 6.59 -22.83 -5.13
CA THR A 87 6.27 -23.74 -4.02
C THR A 87 4.86 -24.30 -4.13
N PHE A 88 3.85 -23.44 -4.27
CA PHE A 88 2.45 -23.86 -4.24
C PHE A 88 1.91 -24.20 -5.62
N PHE A 89 2.04 -23.31 -6.59
CA PHE A 89 1.46 -23.51 -7.91
C PHE A 89 2.05 -24.73 -8.62
N LYS A 90 3.38 -24.90 -8.57
CA LYS A 90 4.05 -26.03 -9.18
C LYS A 90 3.67 -27.36 -8.51
N SER A 91 3.35 -27.34 -7.22
CA SER A 91 2.91 -28.52 -6.45
C SER A 91 1.41 -28.75 -6.49
N GLY A 92 0.63 -27.88 -7.17
CA GLY A 92 -0.83 -27.95 -7.23
C GLY A 92 -1.54 -27.69 -5.90
N ILE A 93 -0.85 -27.05 -4.95
CA ILE A 93 -1.41 -26.73 -3.62
C ILE A 93 -2.16 -25.41 -3.70
N GLN A 94 -3.42 -25.41 -3.30
CA GLN A 94 -4.21 -24.20 -3.09
C GLN A 94 -4.04 -23.72 -1.64
N VAL A 95 -3.65 -22.46 -1.47
CA VAL A 95 -3.52 -21.83 -0.15
C VAL A 95 -4.87 -21.22 0.21
N GLU A 96 -5.52 -21.76 1.23
CA GLU A 96 -6.81 -21.30 1.72
C GLU A 96 -6.70 -20.54 3.06
N GLU A 97 -5.61 -20.77 3.79
CA GLU A 97 -5.35 -20.16 5.08
C GLU A 97 -4.00 -19.44 5.13
N LEU A 98 -3.96 -18.36 5.89
CA LEU A 98 -2.74 -17.56 6.03
C LEU A 98 -1.58 -18.36 6.66
N GLN A 99 -1.90 -19.29 7.57
CA GLN A 99 -0.92 -20.15 8.23
C GLN A 99 -0.17 -21.06 7.25
N GLN A 100 -0.81 -21.47 6.17
CA GLN A 100 -0.16 -22.29 5.12
C GLN A 100 0.97 -21.54 4.41
N ALA A 101 0.92 -20.20 4.41
CA ALA A 101 1.94 -19.37 3.80
C ALA A 101 3.31 -19.48 4.52
N GLN A 102 3.35 -19.92 5.78
CA GLN A 102 4.60 -20.16 6.49
C GLN A 102 5.46 -21.22 5.80
N SER A 103 4.85 -22.20 5.12
CA SER A 103 5.57 -23.27 4.42
C SER A 103 6.41 -22.75 3.24
N LEU A 104 6.17 -21.52 2.76
CA LEU A 104 7.04 -20.84 1.79
C LEU A 104 8.47 -20.63 2.34
N LEU A 105 8.59 -20.41 3.63
CA LEU A 105 9.88 -20.13 4.28
C LEU A 105 10.57 -21.37 4.78
N GLU A 106 9.88 -22.50 4.87
CA GLU A 106 10.40 -23.74 5.40
C GLU A 106 11.66 -24.25 4.66
N PRO A 107 11.73 -24.18 3.32
CA PRO A 107 12.94 -24.56 2.58
C PRO A 107 14.17 -23.71 2.90
N LEU A 108 13.97 -22.46 3.35
CA LEU A 108 15.03 -21.49 3.65
C LEU A 108 15.42 -21.48 5.13
N LEU A 109 14.46 -21.65 6.02
CA LEU A 109 14.59 -21.43 7.46
C LEU A 109 14.38 -22.69 8.30
N GLY A 110 13.99 -23.80 7.67
CA GLY A 110 13.69 -25.05 8.36
C GLY A 110 12.60 -24.87 9.42
N SER A 111 12.78 -25.47 10.60
CA SER A 111 11.82 -25.41 11.72
C SER A 111 11.56 -24.00 12.28
N ASN A 112 12.43 -23.03 11.97
CA ASN A 112 12.25 -21.64 12.42
C ASN A 112 11.30 -20.84 11.52
N ALA A 113 10.88 -21.38 10.38
CA ALA A 113 10.01 -20.69 9.42
C ALA A 113 8.72 -20.17 10.06
N ALA A 114 8.09 -20.98 10.92
CA ALA A 114 6.85 -20.59 11.60
C ALA A 114 7.04 -19.38 12.52
N ILE A 115 8.11 -19.35 13.28
CA ILE A 115 8.41 -18.26 14.23
C ILE A 115 8.71 -16.97 13.46
N VAL A 116 9.57 -17.05 12.44
CA VAL A 116 9.96 -15.89 11.62
C VAL A 116 8.73 -15.33 10.90
N PHE A 117 7.89 -16.19 10.33
CA PHE A 117 6.67 -15.78 9.66
C PHE A 117 5.69 -15.10 10.62
N ALA A 118 5.46 -15.68 11.80
CA ALA A 118 4.58 -15.11 12.81
C ALA A 118 5.05 -13.73 13.29
N LEU A 119 6.35 -13.57 13.56
CA LEU A 119 6.94 -12.29 13.94
C LEU A 119 6.84 -11.25 12.83
N ALA A 120 7.14 -11.64 11.59
CA ALA A 120 7.02 -10.76 10.44
C ALA A 120 5.56 -10.29 10.24
N LEU A 121 4.59 -11.21 10.36
CA LEU A 121 3.18 -10.90 10.24
C LEU A 121 2.69 -9.98 11.36
N LEU A 122 3.14 -10.22 12.60
CA LEU A 122 2.84 -9.35 13.75
C LEU A 122 3.36 -7.94 13.54
N MET A 123 4.62 -7.79 13.14
CA MET A 123 5.24 -6.48 12.88
C MET A 123 4.58 -5.75 11.72
N ALA A 124 4.24 -6.46 10.64
CA ALA A 124 3.49 -5.91 9.51
C ALA A 124 2.11 -5.43 9.95
N GLY A 125 1.40 -6.21 10.77
CA GLY A 125 0.09 -5.84 11.31
C GLY A 125 0.14 -4.59 12.19
N ILE A 126 1.11 -4.47 13.07
CA ILE A 126 1.32 -3.27 13.91
C ILE A 126 1.60 -2.05 13.03
N SER A 127 2.55 -2.16 12.10
CA SER A 127 2.90 -1.08 11.18
C SER A 127 1.70 -0.62 10.34
N SER A 128 0.98 -1.57 9.75
CA SER A 128 -0.21 -1.27 8.95
C SER A 128 -1.33 -0.61 9.77
N THR A 129 -1.55 -1.03 11.01
CA THR A 129 -2.54 -0.43 11.90
C THR A 129 -2.19 1.03 12.22
N ILE A 130 -0.93 1.33 12.49
CA ILE A 130 -0.48 2.70 12.75
C ILE A 130 -0.69 3.59 11.52
N THR A 131 -0.21 3.14 10.35
CA THR A 131 -0.31 3.94 9.11
C THR A 131 -1.77 4.13 8.67
N SER A 132 -2.63 3.12 8.80
CA SER A 132 -4.05 3.25 8.48
C SER A 132 -4.77 4.19 9.45
N GLY A 133 -4.42 4.15 10.74
CA GLY A 133 -4.94 5.10 11.74
C GLY A 133 -4.54 6.53 11.41
N MET A 134 -3.26 6.77 11.10
CA MET A 134 -2.78 8.11 10.70
C MET A 134 -3.48 8.60 9.43
N ALA A 135 -3.64 7.75 8.42
CA ALA A 135 -4.34 8.10 7.19
C ALA A 135 -5.81 8.48 7.47
N ALA A 136 -6.50 7.71 8.30
CA ALA A 136 -7.88 8.00 8.68
C ALA A 136 -7.99 9.32 9.46
N GLY A 137 -7.06 9.58 10.37
CA GLY A 137 -6.98 10.85 11.11
C GLY A 137 -6.75 12.04 10.19
N SER A 138 -5.81 11.91 9.24
CA SER A 138 -5.53 12.95 8.24
C SER A 138 -6.72 13.23 7.33
N ILE A 139 -7.36 12.18 6.81
CA ILE A 139 -8.54 12.32 5.95
C ILE A 139 -9.68 12.99 6.72
N PHE A 140 -9.92 12.59 7.97
CA PHE A 140 -11.01 13.15 8.78
C PHE A 140 -10.75 14.61 9.14
N ALA A 141 -9.54 14.98 9.56
CA ALA A 141 -9.15 16.37 9.81
C ALA A 141 -9.27 17.23 8.53
N GLY A 142 -8.85 16.67 7.38
CA GLY A 142 -8.96 17.33 6.08
C GLY A 142 -10.40 17.69 5.67
N ILE A 143 -11.43 16.97 6.11
CA ILE A 143 -12.84 17.32 5.89
C ILE A 143 -13.16 18.66 6.55
N PHE A 144 -12.50 18.99 7.65
CA PHE A 144 -12.66 20.26 8.38
C PHE A 144 -11.65 21.34 7.95
N GLY A 145 -10.81 21.02 6.96
CA GLY A 145 -9.75 21.94 6.49
C GLY A 145 -8.57 22.06 7.44
N GLU A 146 -8.39 21.10 8.32
CA GLU A 146 -7.31 21.03 9.30
C GLU A 146 -6.19 20.08 8.82
N SER A 147 -4.93 20.39 9.17
CA SER A 147 -3.81 19.45 8.99
C SER A 147 -3.85 18.38 10.08
N TYR A 148 -3.30 17.20 9.76
CA TYR A 148 -3.23 16.13 10.74
C TYR A 148 -2.33 16.51 11.92
N HIS A 149 -2.87 16.43 13.11
CA HIS A 149 -2.10 16.56 14.35
C HIS A 149 -2.63 15.61 15.41
N ILE A 150 -1.75 14.80 15.99
CA ILE A 150 -2.13 13.72 16.91
C ILE A 150 -2.91 14.20 18.16
N LYS A 151 -2.77 15.46 18.52
CA LYS A 151 -3.46 16.06 19.69
C LYS A 151 -4.80 16.70 19.32
N ASP A 152 -5.10 16.89 18.05
CA ASP A 152 -6.32 17.54 17.61
C ASP A 152 -7.50 16.57 17.65
N SER A 153 -8.64 17.06 18.13
CA SER A 153 -9.82 16.22 18.33
C SER A 153 -10.34 15.59 17.03
N HIS A 154 -10.33 16.31 15.92
CA HIS A 154 -10.78 15.74 14.64
C HIS A 154 -9.86 14.62 14.15
N SER A 155 -8.53 14.80 14.27
CA SER A 155 -7.56 13.74 13.97
C SER A 155 -7.78 12.50 14.84
N GLN A 156 -7.97 12.70 16.16
CA GLN A 156 -8.22 11.60 17.09
C GLN A 156 -9.54 10.89 16.80
N VAL A 157 -10.61 11.63 16.51
CA VAL A 157 -11.90 11.04 16.14
C VAL A 157 -11.78 10.21 14.87
N GLY A 158 -11.07 10.70 13.85
CA GLY A 158 -10.82 9.94 12.62
C GLY A 158 -10.11 8.60 12.89
N VAL A 159 -9.06 8.63 13.71
CA VAL A 159 -8.34 7.41 14.12
C VAL A 159 -9.26 6.45 14.87
N LEU A 160 -9.96 6.95 15.90
CA LEU A 160 -10.83 6.13 16.74
C LEU A 160 -12.00 5.53 15.97
N LEU A 161 -12.63 6.28 15.07
CA LEU A 161 -13.70 5.78 14.21
C LEU A 161 -13.19 4.67 13.30
N SER A 162 -12.07 4.88 12.62
CA SER A 162 -11.53 3.88 11.69
C SER A 162 -11.14 2.59 12.41
N LEU A 163 -10.36 2.70 13.49
CA LEU A 163 -9.91 1.53 14.24
C LEU A 163 -11.06 0.85 14.99
N GLY A 164 -12.01 1.64 15.52
CA GLY A 164 -13.19 1.11 16.20
C GLY A 164 -14.11 0.32 15.26
N ILE A 165 -14.37 0.85 14.05
CA ILE A 165 -15.15 0.14 13.03
C ILE A 165 -14.41 -1.12 12.59
N ALA A 166 -13.09 -1.04 12.36
CA ALA A 166 -12.27 -2.20 11.99
C ALA A 166 -12.33 -3.29 13.07
N LEU A 167 -12.22 -2.90 14.35
CA LEU A 167 -12.33 -3.82 15.47
C LEU A 167 -13.71 -4.52 15.51
N LEU A 168 -14.79 -3.75 15.30
CA LEU A 168 -16.14 -4.33 15.24
C LEU A 168 -16.27 -5.31 14.06
N LEU A 169 -15.78 -4.95 12.88
CA LEU A 169 -15.87 -5.80 11.69
C LEU A 169 -15.15 -7.13 11.87
N ILE A 170 -14.02 -7.18 12.59
CA ILE A 170 -13.26 -8.41 12.85
C ILE A 170 -14.12 -9.47 13.53
N PHE A 171 -15.05 -9.09 14.43
CA PHE A 171 -15.94 -10.05 15.09
C PHE A 171 -16.98 -10.69 14.15
N PHE A 172 -17.27 -10.04 13.02
CA PHE A 172 -18.20 -10.57 12.01
C PHE A 172 -17.51 -11.32 10.88
N ILE A 173 -16.18 -11.20 10.76
CA ILE A 173 -15.41 -11.91 9.75
C ILE A 173 -14.99 -13.26 10.29
N GLY A 174 -15.70 -14.32 9.86
CA GLY A 174 -15.40 -15.70 10.28
C GLY A 174 -14.09 -16.25 9.67
N ASP A 175 -13.63 -15.70 8.54
CA ASP A 175 -12.43 -16.13 7.83
C ASP A 175 -11.53 -14.93 7.56
N PRO A 176 -10.45 -14.74 8.32
CA PRO A 176 -9.54 -13.60 8.19
C PRO A 176 -8.88 -13.49 6.81
N PHE A 177 -8.59 -14.62 6.16
CA PHE A 177 -7.95 -14.63 4.84
C PHE A 177 -8.90 -14.12 3.76
N LYS A 178 -10.14 -14.57 3.75
CA LYS A 178 -11.18 -14.04 2.86
C LYS A 178 -11.48 -12.56 3.14
N GLY A 179 -11.55 -12.18 4.41
CA GLY A 179 -11.72 -10.79 4.82
C GLY A 179 -10.62 -9.89 4.26
N LEU A 180 -9.37 -10.34 4.32
CA LEU A 180 -8.22 -9.65 3.75
C LEU A 180 -8.37 -9.48 2.22
N ILE A 181 -8.67 -10.54 1.48
CA ILE A 181 -8.85 -10.51 0.03
C ILE A 181 -9.95 -9.52 -0.37
N ILE A 182 -11.10 -9.58 0.28
CA ILE A 182 -12.26 -8.71 -0.03
C ILE A 182 -11.92 -7.25 0.28
N SER A 183 -11.28 -6.96 1.40
CA SER A 183 -10.91 -5.59 1.76
C SER A 183 -9.95 -4.96 0.73
N GLN A 184 -8.96 -5.72 0.27
CA GLN A 184 -8.03 -5.25 -0.75
C GLN A 184 -8.69 -5.07 -2.13
N MET A 185 -9.65 -5.94 -2.47
CA MET A 185 -10.47 -5.79 -3.68
C MET A 185 -11.28 -4.48 -3.65
N ILE A 186 -11.88 -4.13 -2.51
CA ILE A 186 -12.61 -2.86 -2.35
C ILE A 186 -11.66 -1.66 -2.53
N LEU A 187 -10.44 -1.72 -1.99
CA LEU A 187 -9.44 -0.68 -2.20
C LEU A 187 -9.07 -0.51 -3.68
N SER A 188 -8.99 -1.60 -4.44
CA SER A 188 -8.70 -1.52 -5.87
C SER A 188 -9.82 -0.83 -6.67
N ILE A 189 -11.08 -0.95 -6.24
CA ILE A 189 -12.21 -0.24 -6.85
C ILE A 189 -12.13 1.26 -6.57
N GLN A 190 -11.66 1.65 -5.40
CA GLN A 190 -11.48 3.06 -5.03
C GLN A 190 -10.30 3.73 -5.76
N LEU A 191 -9.28 2.96 -6.13
CA LEU A 191 -8.02 3.47 -6.69
C LEU A 191 -8.19 4.40 -7.90
N PRO A 192 -8.98 4.07 -8.94
CA PRO A 192 -9.17 4.95 -10.09
C PRO A 192 -9.70 6.33 -9.72
N PHE A 193 -10.61 6.43 -8.76
CA PHE A 193 -11.15 7.71 -8.29
C PHE A 193 -10.06 8.56 -7.62
N THR A 194 -9.24 7.95 -6.78
CA THR A 194 -8.12 8.63 -6.11
C THR A 194 -7.09 9.12 -7.12
N VAL A 195 -6.68 8.26 -8.06
CA VAL A 195 -5.70 8.62 -9.09
C VAL A 195 -6.23 9.73 -9.98
N PHE A 196 -7.51 9.68 -10.40
CA PHE A 196 -8.11 10.72 -11.23
C PHE A 196 -8.08 12.08 -10.55
N LEU A 197 -8.45 12.15 -9.26
CA LEU A 197 -8.40 13.38 -8.48
C LEU A 197 -6.97 13.89 -8.32
N GLN A 198 -6.02 13.01 -8.02
CA GLN A 198 -4.62 13.36 -7.83
C GLN A 198 -4.00 13.90 -9.13
N VAL A 199 -4.24 13.24 -10.25
CA VAL A 199 -3.80 13.72 -11.58
C VAL A 199 -4.42 15.07 -11.89
N GLY A 200 -5.70 15.27 -11.62
CA GLY A 200 -6.39 16.55 -11.82
C GLY A 200 -5.77 17.69 -11.00
N LEU A 201 -5.42 17.43 -9.73
CA LEU A 201 -4.77 18.42 -8.87
C LEU A 201 -3.34 18.73 -9.31
N THR A 202 -2.53 17.71 -9.60
CA THR A 202 -1.12 17.88 -9.99
C THR A 202 -0.94 18.46 -11.37
N SER A 203 -1.94 18.33 -12.26
CA SER A 203 -1.97 18.95 -13.59
C SER A 203 -2.54 20.36 -13.59
N SER A 204 -3.03 20.87 -12.45
CA SER A 204 -3.64 22.19 -12.35
C SER A 204 -2.60 23.28 -12.06
N ARG A 205 -2.39 24.21 -12.99
CA ARG A 205 -1.54 25.40 -12.77
C ARG A 205 -2.03 26.26 -11.61
N LYS A 206 -3.32 26.27 -11.33
CA LYS A 206 -3.90 27.04 -10.20
C LYS A 206 -3.43 26.49 -8.84
N VAL A 207 -3.21 25.17 -8.76
CA VAL A 207 -2.77 24.49 -7.54
C VAL A 207 -1.25 24.41 -7.48
N MET A 208 -0.59 23.97 -8.56
CA MET A 208 0.82 23.62 -8.60
C MET A 208 1.74 24.78 -9.11
N GLY A 209 1.16 25.84 -9.65
CA GLY A 209 1.95 26.96 -10.18
C GLY A 209 2.91 26.54 -11.28
N GLU A 210 4.20 26.81 -11.08
CA GLU A 210 5.28 26.43 -12.01
C GLU A 210 5.66 24.94 -11.94
N TYR A 211 5.28 24.25 -10.86
CA TYR A 211 5.56 22.83 -10.63
C TYR A 211 4.46 21.91 -11.18
N VAL A 212 3.62 22.40 -12.09
CA VAL A 212 2.56 21.62 -12.71
C VAL A 212 3.15 20.45 -13.49
N LEU A 213 2.57 19.25 -13.28
CA LEU A 213 2.91 18.07 -14.06
C LEU A 213 2.24 18.15 -15.45
N SER A 214 3.01 17.92 -16.50
CA SER A 214 2.47 17.74 -17.86
C SER A 214 2.14 16.28 -18.10
N LEU A 215 1.33 15.99 -19.13
CA LEU A 215 0.97 14.63 -19.54
C LEU A 215 2.18 13.72 -19.81
N ILE A 216 3.37 14.27 -20.04
CA ILE A 216 4.61 13.51 -20.21
C ILE A 216 5.16 13.01 -18.86
N HIS A 217 4.79 13.67 -17.75
CA HIS A 217 5.23 13.31 -16.38
C HIS A 217 4.25 12.38 -15.66
N ILE A 218 3.08 12.17 -16.20
CA ILE A 218 2.02 11.29 -15.71
C ILE A 218 1.99 10.01 -16.52
#